data_ae2458e003a7d1e5167efd96609fe38c
#
_entry.id   ae2458e003a7d1e5167efd96609fe38c
#
_cell.length_a   1.000
_cell.length_b   1.000
_cell.length_c   1.000
_cell.angle_alpha   90.00
_cell.angle_beta   90.00
_cell.angle_gamma   90.00
#
_symmetry.space_group_name_H-M   'P 1'
#
loop_
_entity.id
_entity.type
_entity.pdbx_description
1 polymer ?
#
loop_
_entity_poly.entity_id
_entity_poly.type
_entity_poly.pdbx_seq_one_letter_code
_entity_poly.pdbx_strand_id
1 'polypeptide(L)'
;MKVRGLLCFVMALPMLASAQATQSAADLMHAGLDAMGGEQKIRGLAALHMEASMIRNMLEESERPEGPYFLENDQVEEWRDLAHNSRKRSVKMHAAMQPESDSIEIVSDGAAASGFGGHFGPGSGDQLQSASEAIELSPERILLTALNGGDLHRLPDLTLQSVPHHEVEFTWHKTSVRIFLNAETHLPTAVEWVAPYPFSMFWSIWGDVTTRVYYSFWWLQDGIHYPLQKDVFRNGLPDFTETITKIDFNPSLPSDAFTITSEIRQQFAARGNKTVEDRTPRFEGASELVPGVVFIAGSWNTTLVRQEDGLVILEAPISSGYSAKVLDYAKTKFPGVPVKAVITTSDSWPHIGGVREYVARGIPVYGLDRTAPLIERFLRSPRKRIPDSLAKSPRAADLRAVSGKTTIGTGANRLEIYPIHGETSERQMMVYFPDHKLLYGSDPFQQMEDGKIFYPQTVSELQSAVEREHLTVDRFFMMHIGPNPWTMVTKTGEDAGPHVSN
;
A
#
# COMPACT_ATOMS: atom_id res chain seq x y z
N MET A 1 35.76 -61.21 -57.35
CA MET A 1 36.01 -59.96 -56.62
C MET A 1 35.35 -60.06 -55.26
N LYS A 2 36.15 -60.24 -54.22
CA LYS A 2 35.67 -60.40 -52.82
C LYS A 2 35.68 -59.05 -52.17
N VAL A 3 34.50 -58.56 -51.77
CA VAL A 3 34.36 -57.36 -50.97
C VAL A 3 34.40 -57.72 -49.50
N ARG A 4 35.44 -57.26 -48.78
CA ARG A 4 35.59 -57.41 -47.32
C ARG A 4 34.78 -56.29 -46.66
N GLY A 5 33.75 -56.65 -45.89
CA GLY A 5 33.02 -55.77 -45.01
C GLY A 5 33.85 -55.44 -43.74
N LEU A 6 34.04 -54.15 -43.48
CA LEU A 6 34.72 -53.66 -42.24
C LEU A 6 33.63 -53.44 -41.18
N LEU A 7 33.65 -54.25 -40.12
CA LEU A 7 32.74 -54.11 -38.95
C LEU A 7 33.35 -53.08 -38.01
N CYS A 8 32.77 -51.86 -37.91
CA CYS A 8 33.12 -50.88 -36.88
C CYS A 8 32.40 -51.27 -35.58
N PHE A 9 33.16 -51.67 -34.57
CA PHE A 9 32.67 -51.85 -33.21
C PHE A 9 32.61 -50.46 -32.54
N VAL A 10 31.41 -49.93 -32.30
CA VAL A 10 31.24 -48.75 -31.50
C VAL A 10 31.16 -49.19 -30.03
N MET A 11 32.22 -48.96 -29.27
CA MET A 11 32.18 -49.08 -27.80
C MET A 11 31.37 -47.95 -27.22
N ALA A 12 30.15 -48.22 -26.75
CA ALA A 12 29.38 -47.30 -25.92
C ALA A 12 30.01 -47.33 -24.50
N LEU A 13 30.73 -46.28 -24.14
CA LEU A 13 31.12 -46.02 -22.76
C LEU A 13 29.83 -45.62 -21.99
N PRO A 14 29.52 -46.30 -20.85
CA PRO A 14 28.45 -45.79 -19.99
C PRO A 14 28.91 -44.47 -19.38
N MET A 15 28.22 -43.36 -19.70
CA MET A 15 28.29 -42.16 -18.91
C MET A 15 27.69 -42.49 -17.53
N LEU A 16 28.55 -42.69 -16.55
CA LEU A 16 28.18 -42.61 -15.14
C LEU A 16 27.78 -41.15 -14.87
N ALA A 17 26.50 -40.88 -15.00
CA ALA A 17 25.90 -39.68 -14.39
C ALA A 17 26.06 -39.84 -12.89
N SER A 18 27.11 -39.25 -12.31
CA SER A 18 27.18 -39.04 -10.88
C SER A 18 25.96 -38.24 -10.49
N ALA A 19 24.99 -38.86 -9.82
CA ALA A 19 23.94 -38.14 -9.13
C ALA A 19 24.66 -37.24 -8.10
N GLN A 20 24.86 -35.97 -8.44
CA GLN A 20 25.36 -34.99 -7.51
C GLN A 20 24.35 -34.96 -6.35
N ALA A 21 24.78 -35.30 -5.15
CA ALA A 21 23.93 -35.26 -3.98
C ALA A 21 23.33 -33.83 -3.90
N THR A 22 22.01 -33.75 -3.89
CA THR A 22 21.31 -32.46 -3.83
C THR A 22 21.70 -31.79 -2.51
N GLN A 23 22.30 -30.60 -2.58
CA GLN A 23 22.64 -29.80 -1.37
C GLN A 23 21.40 -29.66 -0.49
N SER A 24 21.55 -29.76 0.82
CA SER A 24 20.46 -29.50 1.76
C SER A 24 20.12 -28.02 1.81
N ALA A 25 18.96 -27.68 2.35
CA ALA A 25 18.57 -26.26 2.54
C ALA A 25 19.59 -25.52 3.42
N ALA A 26 20.12 -26.18 4.48
CA ALA A 26 21.14 -25.60 5.35
C ALA A 26 22.47 -25.39 4.62
N ASP A 27 22.90 -26.33 3.79
CA ASP A 27 24.13 -26.19 2.99
C ASP A 27 24.03 -24.99 2.04
N LEU A 28 22.84 -24.75 1.44
CA LEU A 28 22.58 -23.60 0.58
C LEU A 28 22.65 -22.27 1.36
N MET A 29 22.16 -22.24 2.61
CA MET A 29 22.27 -21.04 3.45
C MET A 29 23.73 -20.74 3.80
N HIS A 30 24.52 -21.75 4.15
CA HIS A 30 25.95 -21.58 4.40
C HIS A 30 26.71 -21.15 3.14
N ALA A 31 26.43 -21.77 1.99
CA ALA A 31 27.02 -21.34 0.72
C ALA A 31 26.70 -19.87 0.39
N GLY A 32 25.47 -19.42 0.66
CA GLY A 32 25.09 -18.02 0.53
C GLY A 32 25.87 -17.10 1.47
N LEU A 33 26.04 -17.49 2.74
CA LEU A 33 26.84 -16.73 3.71
C LEU A 33 28.31 -16.65 3.27
N ASP A 34 28.87 -17.73 2.75
CA ASP A 34 30.24 -17.75 2.22
C ASP A 34 30.37 -16.84 1.01
N ALA A 35 29.40 -16.87 0.10
CA ALA A 35 29.36 -15.98 -1.06
C ALA A 35 29.26 -14.48 -0.68
N MET A 36 28.60 -14.17 0.44
CA MET A 36 28.51 -12.81 0.97
C MET A 36 29.77 -12.34 1.70
N GLY A 37 30.77 -13.19 1.90
CA GLY A 37 32.04 -12.82 2.52
C GLY A 37 32.39 -13.61 3.78
N GLY A 38 31.60 -14.63 4.11
CA GLY A 38 31.80 -15.59 5.19
C GLY A 38 30.89 -15.36 6.38
N GLU A 39 30.41 -16.47 6.94
CA GLU A 39 29.44 -16.46 8.05
C GLU A 39 29.91 -15.65 9.26
N GLN A 40 31.21 -15.72 9.60
CA GLN A 40 31.76 -15.00 10.75
C GLN A 40 31.62 -13.46 10.57
N LYS A 41 31.90 -12.94 9.38
CA LYS A 41 31.76 -11.50 9.10
C LYS A 41 30.30 -11.06 9.14
N ILE A 42 29.41 -11.83 8.53
CA ILE A 42 27.98 -11.50 8.50
C ILE A 42 27.39 -11.53 9.92
N ARG A 43 27.75 -12.53 10.74
CA ARG A 43 27.36 -12.56 12.17
C ARG A 43 27.97 -11.44 13.00
N GLY A 44 29.14 -10.95 12.59
CA GLY A 44 29.84 -9.84 13.24
C GLY A 44 29.24 -8.45 12.92
N LEU A 45 28.25 -8.36 12.05
CA LEU A 45 27.56 -7.10 11.79
C LEU A 45 26.62 -6.76 12.96
N ALA A 46 26.99 -5.74 13.73
CA ALA A 46 26.21 -5.24 14.86
C ALA A 46 25.40 -3.98 14.51
N ALA A 47 25.89 -3.17 13.56
CA ALA A 47 25.25 -1.93 13.15
C ALA A 47 25.47 -1.64 11.67
N LEU A 48 24.54 -0.90 11.07
CA LEU A 48 24.65 -0.37 9.71
C LEU A 48 24.23 1.11 9.68
N HIS A 49 24.89 1.88 8.82
CA HIS A 49 24.45 3.20 8.40
C HIS A 49 24.39 3.22 6.87
N MET A 50 23.27 3.71 6.33
CA MET A 50 23.04 3.74 4.89
C MET A 50 22.49 5.10 4.47
N GLU A 51 23.01 5.60 3.35
CA GLU A 51 22.41 6.69 2.60
C GLU A 51 21.95 6.12 1.24
N ALA A 52 20.74 6.48 0.81
CA ALA A 52 20.17 5.93 -0.41
C ALA A 52 19.32 6.97 -1.16
N SER A 53 19.17 6.75 -2.46
CA SER A 53 18.14 7.38 -3.29
C SER A 53 17.02 6.36 -3.51
N MET A 54 15.77 6.79 -3.36
CA MET A 54 14.61 5.92 -3.52
C MET A 54 13.65 6.53 -4.54
N ILE A 55 13.17 5.70 -5.47
CA ILE A 55 12.06 6.04 -6.36
C ILE A 55 10.86 5.24 -5.89
N ARG A 56 9.82 5.93 -5.44
CA ARG A 56 8.55 5.33 -5.02
C ARG A 56 7.49 5.52 -6.09
N ASN A 57 6.69 4.49 -6.33
CA ASN A 57 5.52 4.57 -7.16
C ASN A 57 4.29 4.91 -6.31
N MET A 58 3.63 6.02 -6.63
CA MET A 58 2.38 6.44 -5.99
C MET A 58 1.22 5.62 -6.55
N LEU A 59 1.08 4.38 -6.06
CA LEU A 59 0.18 3.36 -6.63
C LEU A 59 -1.31 3.73 -6.57
N GLU A 60 -1.67 4.68 -5.74
CA GLU A 60 -3.03 5.10 -5.48
C GLU A 60 -3.34 6.55 -5.88
N GLU A 61 -2.32 7.27 -6.37
CA GLU A 61 -2.43 8.65 -6.85
C GLU A 61 -1.91 8.80 -8.29
N SER A 62 -1.97 7.73 -9.09
CA SER A 62 -1.55 7.74 -10.48
C SER A 62 -2.59 8.42 -11.36
N GLU A 63 -2.21 8.72 -12.60
CA GLU A 63 -3.14 9.26 -13.60
C GLU A 63 -4.33 8.33 -13.86
N ARG A 64 -4.09 7.02 -13.81
CA ARG A 64 -5.10 5.96 -14.01
C ARG A 64 -4.94 4.86 -12.96
N PRO A 65 -5.98 4.08 -12.66
CA PRO A 65 -5.95 3.03 -11.64
C PRO A 65 -4.82 1.99 -11.80
N GLU A 66 -4.42 1.72 -13.04
CA GLU A 66 -3.37 0.75 -13.38
C GLU A 66 -2.03 1.39 -13.80
N GLY A 67 -1.88 2.70 -13.58
CA GLY A 67 -0.73 3.50 -13.99
C GLY A 67 -0.91 4.15 -15.37
N PRO A 68 0.05 4.96 -15.85
CA PRO A 68 1.37 5.20 -15.24
C PRO A 68 1.26 5.81 -13.84
N TYR A 69 2.17 5.37 -12.96
CA TYR A 69 2.20 5.87 -11.58
C TYR A 69 2.99 7.16 -11.49
N PHE A 70 2.56 8.09 -10.65
CA PHE A 70 3.39 9.21 -10.24
C PHE A 70 4.58 8.71 -9.45
N LEU A 71 5.71 9.41 -9.56
CA LEU A 71 6.95 9.02 -8.91
C LEU A 71 7.34 10.06 -7.87
N GLU A 72 7.70 9.58 -6.68
CA GLU A 72 8.47 10.34 -5.71
C GLU A 72 9.95 9.98 -5.84
N ASN A 73 10.83 10.99 -5.71
CA ASN A 73 12.28 10.81 -5.70
C ASN A 73 12.80 11.21 -4.34
N ASP A 74 13.03 10.22 -3.48
CA ASP A 74 13.32 10.43 -2.07
C ASP A 74 14.82 10.29 -1.78
N GLN A 75 15.29 11.03 -0.78
CA GLN A 75 16.58 10.81 -0.14
C GLN A 75 16.35 10.11 1.19
N VAL A 76 17.09 9.04 1.43
CA VAL A 76 16.93 8.18 2.60
C VAL A 76 18.22 8.14 3.38
N GLU A 77 18.13 8.30 4.70
CA GLU A 77 19.16 7.96 5.66
C GLU A 77 18.62 6.92 6.64
N GLU A 78 19.34 5.82 6.81
CA GLU A 78 18.91 4.74 7.68
C GLU A 78 20.03 4.26 8.60
N TRP A 79 19.72 4.17 9.89
CA TRP A 79 20.56 3.60 10.94
C TRP A 79 19.89 2.32 11.46
N ARG A 80 20.68 1.24 11.58
CA ARG A 80 20.24 -0.03 12.17
C ARG A 80 21.17 -0.42 13.31
N ASP A 81 20.59 -0.77 14.45
CA ASP A 81 21.24 -1.54 15.50
C ASP A 81 20.72 -2.98 15.39
N LEU A 82 21.55 -3.83 14.81
CA LEU A 82 21.19 -5.22 14.54
C LEU A 82 21.23 -6.10 15.80
N ALA A 83 21.92 -5.63 16.86
CA ALA A 83 21.98 -6.33 18.13
C ALA A 83 20.68 -6.17 18.94
N HIS A 84 20.04 -5.00 18.82
CA HIS A 84 18.81 -4.66 19.55
C HIS A 84 17.56 -4.54 18.65
N ASN A 85 17.66 -4.95 17.39
CA ASN A 85 16.58 -4.81 16.41
C ASN A 85 15.98 -3.41 16.37
N SER A 86 16.84 -2.38 16.44
CA SER A 86 16.42 -0.98 16.41
C SER A 86 16.73 -0.35 15.05
N ARG A 87 15.82 0.52 14.60
CA ARG A 87 15.92 1.20 13.31
C ARG A 87 15.51 2.64 13.43
N LYS A 88 16.29 3.53 12.81
CA LYS A 88 15.89 4.91 12.51
C LYS A 88 15.97 5.11 11.01
N ARG A 89 14.89 5.61 10.43
CA ARG A 89 14.83 5.94 9.00
C ARG A 89 14.33 7.36 8.84
N SER A 90 15.09 8.18 8.15
CA SER A 90 14.73 9.55 7.76
C SER A 90 14.57 9.59 6.24
N VAL A 91 13.50 10.19 5.76
CA VAL A 91 13.20 10.31 4.34
C VAL A 91 12.87 11.76 4.02
N LYS A 92 13.57 12.33 3.04
CA LYS A 92 13.22 13.59 2.39
C LYS A 92 12.46 13.26 1.11
N MET A 93 11.20 13.63 1.07
CA MET A 93 10.29 13.29 -0.01
C MET A 93 10.22 14.42 -1.04
N HIS A 94 10.33 14.06 -2.31
CA HIS A 94 10.28 14.97 -3.46
C HIS A 94 9.28 14.46 -4.49
N ALA A 95 8.07 14.96 -4.46
CA ALA A 95 7.09 14.73 -5.51
C ALA A 95 7.00 15.94 -6.46
N ALA A 96 6.59 15.69 -7.70
CA ALA A 96 6.48 16.74 -8.70
C ALA A 96 5.50 17.84 -8.26
N MET A 97 5.94 19.09 -8.32
CA MET A 97 5.15 20.28 -7.99
C MET A 97 4.62 20.34 -6.55
N GLN A 98 5.18 19.53 -5.66
CA GLN A 98 4.85 19.55 -4.23
C GLN A 98 5.97 20.16 -3.39
N PRO A 99 5.67 20.77 -2.25
CA PRO A 99 6.69 21.14 -1.28
C PRO A 99 7.45 19.91 -0.80
N GLU A 100 8.76 20.05 -0.62
CA GLU A 100 9.53 19.03 0.07
C GLU A 100 8.94 18.76 1.45
N SER A 101 8.89 17.50 1.84
CA SER A 101 8.47 17.10 3.16
C SER A 101 9.43 16.06 3.75
N ASP A 102 9.55 16.08 5.06
CA ASP A 102 10.43 15.16 5.80
C ASP A 102 9.58 14.18 6.59
N SER A 103 9.99 12.91 6.59
CA SER A 103 9.48 11.91 7.52
C SER A 103 10.61 11.27 8.31
N ILE A 104 10.32 10.87 9.53
CA ILE A 104 11.23 10.15 10.40
C ILE A 104 10.49 9.01 11.09
N GLU A 105 11.10 7.85 11.15
CA GLU A 105 10.62 6.69 11.88
C GLU A 105 11.70 6.17 12.80
N ILE A 106 11.35 5.89 14.05
CA ILE A 106 12.24 5.25 15.04
C ILE A 106 11.51 4.06 15.62
N VAL A 107 12.13 2.89 15.56
CA VAL A 107 11.69 1.67 16.24
C VAL A 107 12.80 1.22 17.18
N SER A 108 12.46 1.04 18.44
CA SER A 108 13.40 0.61 19.47
C SER A 108 12.65 -0.01 20.65
N ASP A 109 13.16 -1.13 21.18
CA ASP A 109 12.62 -1.83 22.38
C ASP A 109 11.11 -2.06 22.28
N GLY A 110 10.61 -2.51 21.11
CA GLY A 110 9.20 -2.84 20.89
C GLY A 110 8.26 -1.64 20.84
N ALA A 111 8.76 -0.41 20.76
CA ALA A 111 7.99 0.80 20.56
C ALA A 111 8.33 1.46 19.21
N ALA A 112 7.40 2.23 18.68
CA ALA A 112 7.59 3.02 17.47
C ALA A 112 7.24 4.49 17.71
N ALA A 113 8.05 5.37 17.12
CA ALA A 113 7.78 6.79 16.99
C ALA A 113 7.87 7.19 15.53
N SER A 114 7.07 8.15 15.12
CA SER A 114 7.09 8.66 13.74
C SER A 114 6.85 10.16 13.72
N GLY A 115 7.40 10.81 12.70
CA GLY A 115 7.22 12.23 12.45
C GLY A 115 7.02 12.52 10.98
N PHE A 116 6.25 13.56 10.71
CA PHE A 116 5.98 14.06 9.36
C PHE A 116 5.74 15.57 9.46
N GLY A 117 6.33 16.37 8.55
CA GLY A 117 6.10 17.80 8.50
C GLY A 117 6.44 18.55 9.82
N GLY A 118 7.40 18.08 10.60
CA GLY A 118 7.81 18.67 11.89
C GLY A 118 7.03 18.17 13.11
N HIS A 119 5.96 17.40 12.94
CA HIS A 119 5.25 16.75 14.04
C HIS A 119 5.86 15.39 14.35
N PHE A 120 6.26 15.14 15.58
CA PHE A 120 6.83 13.88 16.04
C PHE A 120 6.04 13.33 17.22
N GLY A 121 5.64 12.07 17.12
CA GLY A 121 4.78 11.43 18.11
C GLY A 121 4.82 9.90 18.05
N PRO A 122 3.89 9.23 18.73
CA PRO A 122 3.85 7.79 18.74
C PRO A 122 3.53 7.23 17.35
N GLY A 123 4.32 6.25 16.90
CA GLY A 123 4.08 5.47 15.70
C GLY A 123 2.90 4.50 15.84
N SER A 124 2.83 3.51 14.98
CA SER A 124 1.81 2.45 14.97
C SER A 124 2.45 1.08 14.83
N GLY A 125 1.64 0.03 14.83
CA GLY A 125 2.09 -1.33 14.53
C GLY A 125 2.68 -1.49 13.12
N ASP A 126 2.37 -0.58 12.19
CA ASP A 126 2.92 -0.58 10.83
C ASP A 126 4.43 -0.34 10.82
N GLN A 127 4.90 0.65 11.60
CA GLN A 127 6.34 0.91 11.77
C GLN A 127 7.07 -0.27 12.43
N LEU A 128 6.45 -0.93 13.42
CA LEU A 128 7.04 -2.13 14.02
C LEU A 128 7.20 -3.26 13.01
N GLN A 129 6.14 -3.54 12.24
CA GLN A 129 6.17 -4.58 11.21
C GLN A 129 7.19 -4.24 10.12
N SER A 130 7.20 -3.02 9.62
CA SER A 130 8.14 -2.54 8.60
C SER A 130 9.61 -2.64 9.09
N ALA A 131 9.88 -2.27 10.34
CA ALA A 131 11.22 -2.37 10.90
C ALA A 131 11.67 -3.83 11.08
N SER A 132 10.79 -4.72 11.53
CA SER A 132 11.08 -6.16 11.66
C SER A 132 11.39 -6.77 10.29
N GLU A 133 10.57 -6.51 9.28
CA GLU A 133 10.82 -6.93 7.90
C GLU A 133 12.14 -6.37 7.37
N ALA A 134 12.42 -5.08 7.58
CA ALA A 134 13.63 -4.41 7.10
C ALA A 134 14.91 -4.88 7.76
N ILE A 135 14.87 -5.39 8.99
CA ILE A 135 16.03 -5.90 9.72
C ILE A 135 16.16 -7.42 9.52
N GLU A 136 15.12 -8.18 9.88
CA GLU A 136 15.22 -9.64 9.96
C GLU A 136 15.21 -10.34 8.60
N LEU A 137 14.60 -9.71 7.58
CA LEU A 137 14.56 -10.20 6.20
C LEU A 137 15.51 -9.42 5.27
N SER A 138 16.43 -8.63 5.84
CA SER A 138 17.47 -7.91 5.08
C SER A 138 18.53 -8.85 4.50
N PRO A 139 19.31 -8.40 3.51
CA PRO A 139 20.39 -9.21 2.95
C PRO A 139 21.37 -9.72 4.01
N GLU A 140 21.74 -8.87 4.96
CA GLU A 140 22.70 -9.20 6.02
C GLU A 140 22.15 -10.12 7.11
N ARG A 141 20.83 -10.33 7.16
CA ARG A 141 20.20 -11.15 8.20
C ARG A 141 19.41 -12.34 7.69
N ILE A 142 18.86 -12.29 6.48
CA ILE A 142 17.90 -13.29 5.99
C ILE A 142 18.42 -14.75 6.08
N LEU A 143 19.69 -15.00 5.71
CA LEU A 143 20.25 -16.33 5.76
C LEU A 143 20.47 -16.81 7.21
N LEU A 144 20.87 -15.91 8.11
CA LEU A 144 21.01 -16.18 9.53
C LEU A 144 19.66 -16.40 10.20
N THR A 145 18.65 -15.58 9.84
CA THR A 145 17.28 -15.74 10.32
C THR A 145 16.72 -17.11 9.93
N ALA A 146 16.96 -17.54 8.69
CA ALA A 146 16.56 -18.84 8.19
C ALA A 146 17.24 -20.00 8.96
N LEU A 147 18.56 -19.94 9.17
CA LEU A 147 19.30 -20.94 9.92
C LEU A 147 18.85 -21.02 11.39
N ASN A 148 18.54 -19.90 12.02
CA ASN A 148 18.10 -19.84 13.42
C ASN A 148 16.65 -20.32 13.59
N GLY A 149 15.81 -20.25 12.56
CA GLY A 149 14.40 -20.67 12.58
C GLY A 149 14.23 -22.20 12.65
N GLY A 150 15.22 -22.98 12.20
CA GLY A 150 15.26 -24.44 12.32
C GLY A 150 14.26 -25.22 11.46
N ASP A 151 13.42 -24.54 10.65
CA ASP A 151 12.39 -25.14 9.78
C ASP A 151 12.71 -24.81 8.31
N LEU A 152 13.81 -25.40 7.81
CA LEU A 152 14.32 -25.14 6.48
C LEU A 152 13.88 -26.23 5.50
N HIS A 153 13.23 -25.83 4.42
CA HIS A 153 12.82 -26.74 3.34
C HIS A 153 13.41 -26.28 2.01
N ARG A 154 14.17 -27.18 1.37
CA ARG A 154 14.55 -26.97 -0.02
C ARG A 154 13.35 -27.24 -0.91
N LEU A 155 13.00 -26.28 -1.76
CA LEU A 155 12.00 -26.41 -2.79
C LEU A 155 12.67 -26.79 -4.14
N PRO A 156 11.88 -27.18 -5.17
CA PRO A 156 12.42 -27.41 -6.50
C PRO A 156 13.10 -26.16 -7.06
N ASP A 157 14.25 -26.35 -7.71
CA ASP A 157 14.95 -25.27 -8.38
C ASP A 157 14.08 -24.63 -9.48
N LEU A 158 14.23 -23.36 -9.69
CA LEU A 158 13.43 -22.60 -10.65
C LEU A 158 14.29 -21.60 -11.44
N THR A 159 13.70 -21.04 -12.49
CA THR A 159 14.30 -19.94 -13.26
C THR A 159 13.62 -18.64 -12.87
N LEU A 160 14.40 -17.70 -12.34
CA LEU A 160 13.94 -16.34 -12.03
C LEU A 160 14.72 -15.37 -12.92
N GLN A 161 14.00 -14.51 -13.65
CA GLN A 161 14.61 -13.55 -14.60
C GLN A 161 15.64 -14.20 -15.56
N SER A 162 15.30 -15.39 -16.08
CA SER A 162 16.14 -16.19 -16.99
C SER A 162 17.40 -16.78 -16.36
N VAL A 163 17.57 -16.72 -15.05
CA VAL A 163 18.71 -17.28 -14.30
C VAL A 163 18.25 -18.44 -13.42
N PRO A 164 18.97 -19.59 -13.38
CA PRO A 164 18.66 -20.69 -12.47
C PRO A 164 18.87 -20.30 -11.02
N HIS A 165 17.92 -20.71 -10.15
CA HIS A 165 17.96 -20.44 -8.72
C HIS A 165 17.62 -21.67 -7.90
N HIS A 166 18.27 -21.78 -6.75
CA HIS A 166 17.83 -22.66 -5.67
C HIS A 166 16.82 -21.93 -4.83
N GLU A 167 15.71 -22.58 -4.50
CA GLU A 167 14.66 -22.02 -3.65
C GLU A 167 14.67 -22.70 -2.29
N VAL A 168 14.66 -21.92 -1.22
CA VAL A 168 14.57 -22.39 0.17
C VAL A 168 13.44 -21.67 0.87
N GLU A 169 12.58 -22.43 1.56
CA GLU A 169 11.50 -21.90 2.38
C GLU A 169 11.80 -22.11 3.86
N PHE A 170 11.40 -21.14 4.70
CA PHE A 170 11.44 -21.25 6.16
C PHE A 170 10.29 -20.50 6.80
N THR A 171 10.02 -20.74 8.06
CA THR A 171 8.99 -20.05 8.83
C THR A 171 9.58 -18.89 9.65
N TRP A 172 9.09 -17.68 9.43
CA TRP A 172 9.43 -16.46 10.17
C TRP A 172 8.14 -15.84 10.75
N HIS A 173 8.05 -15.70 12.08
CA HIS A 173 6.86 -15.16 12.77
C HIS A 173 5.53 -15.73 12.23
N LYS A 174 5.45 -17.05 12.05
CA LYS A 174 4.29 -17.76 11.44
C LYS A 174 4.04 -17.39 9.96
N THR A 175 5.00 -16.76 9.32
CA THR A 175 4.96 -16.42 7.89
C THR A 175 5.91 -17.33 7.13
N SER A 176 5.45 -17.94 6.04
CA SER A 176 6.34 -18.61 5.10
C SER A 176 7.14 -17.55 4.35
N VAL A 177 8.45 -17.69 4.36
CA VAL A 177 9.42 -16.85 3.66
C VAL A 177 10.21 -17.72 2.70
N ARG A 178 10.33 -17.28 1.46
CA ARG A 178 11.12 -17.96 0.43
C ARG A 178 12.35 -17.13 0.07
N ILE A 179 13.49 -17.78 0.01
CA ILE A 179 14.77 -17.20 -0.42
C ILE A 179 15.14 -17.81 -1.77
N PHE A 180 15.54 -16.98 -2.70
CA PHE A 180 15.98 -17.37 -4.04
C PHE A 180 17.48 -17.10 -4.14
N LEU A 181 18.28 -18.18 -4.18
CA LEU A 181 19.73 -18.12 -4.31
C LEU A 181 20.12 -18.37 -5.75
N ASN A 182 20.91 -17.50 -6.34
CA ASN A 182 21.49 -17.74 -7.66
C ASN A 182 22.27 -19.07 -7.64
N ALA A 183 21.95 -19.99 -8.56
CA ALA A 183 22.52 -21.33 -8.56
C ALA A 183 24.03 -21.37 -8.85
N GLU A 184 24.60 -20.32 -9.42
CA GLU A 184 26.02 -20.21 -9.75
C GLU A 184 26.80 -19.46 -8.66
N THR A 185 26.31 -18.31 -8.22
CA THR A 185 27.00 -17.44 -7.27
C THR A 185 26.63 -17.68 -5.81
N HIS A 186 25.53 -18.37 -5.54
CA HIS A 186 24.87 -18.57 -4.24
C HIS A 186 24.45 -17.29 -3.52
N LEU A 187 24.59 -16.10 -4.14
CA LEU A 187 24.10 -14.86 -3.57
C LEU A 187 22.56 -14.86 -3.53
N PRO A 188 21.92 -14.37 -2.46
CA PRO A 188 20.47 -14.22 -2.40
C PRO A 188 20.01 -13.15 -3.41
N THR A 189 19.28 -13.57 -4.43
CA THR A 189 18.79 -12.67 -5.49
C THR A 189 17.45 -12.06 -5.16
N ALA A 190 16.61 -12.80 -4.42
CA ALA A 190 15.32 -12.30 -3.97
C ALA A 190 14.87 -12.97 -2.67
N VAL A 191 13.97 -12.30 -1.98
CA VAL A 191 13.21 -12.85 -0.87
C VAL A 191 11.73 -12.55 -1.09
N GLU A 192 10.85 -13.50 -0.73
CA GLU A 192 9.41 -13.34 -0.85
C GLU A 192 8.70 -13.83 0.40
N TRP A 193 7.69 -13.09 0.83
CA TRP A 193 6.80 -13.52 1.93
C TRP A 193 5.37 -13.06 1.71
N VAL A 194 4.43 -13.68 2.44
CA VAL A 194 3.02 -13.30 2.41
C VAL A 194 2.58 -12.94 3.81
N ALA A 195 2.20 -11.68 4.03
CA ALA A 195 1.78 -11.17 5.32
C ALA A 195 0.58 -10.20 5.19
N PRO A 196 -0.32 -10.12 6.19
CA PRO A 196 -1.28 -9.04 6.30
C PRO A 196 -0.58 -7.79 6.87
N TYR A 197 -1.11 -6.62 6.52
CA TYR A 197 -0.65 -5.32 7.04
C TYR A 197 -1.80 -4.61 7.77
N PRO A 198 -2.26 -5.13 8.91
CA PRO A 198 -3.52 -4.69 9.54
C PRO A 198 -3.46 -3.27 10.12
N PHE A 199 -2.27 -2.70 10.27
CA PHE A 199 -2.05 -1.35 10.78
C PHE A 199 -1.87 -0.32 9.67
N SER A 200 -1.56 -0.75 8.44
CA SER A 200 -1.35 0.12 7.29
C SER A 200 -2.66 0.58 6.69
N MET A 201 -2.81 1.89 6.48
CA MET A 201 -3.99 2.46 5.83
C MET A 201 -4.11 2.03 4.37
N PHE A 202 -2.97 1.76 3.72
CA PHE A 202 -2.92 1.47 2.30
C PHE A 202 -2.89 -0.03 2.02
N TRP A 203 -2.01 -0.78 2.66
CA TRP A 203 -1.84 -2.20 2.37
C TRP A 203 -2.84 -3.13 3.05
N SER A 204 -3.51 -2.69 4.12
CA SER A 204 -4.51 -3.52 4.83
C SER A 204 -5.68 -3.94 3.95
N ILE A 205 -6.06 -3.12 2.98
CA ILE A 205 -7.19 -3.41 2.09
C ILE A 205 -6.95 -4.62 1.20
N TRP A 206 -5.68 -4.97 0.94
CA TRP A 206 -5.30 -6.10 0.10
C TRP A 206 -5.28 -7.45 0.84
N GLY A 207 -5.51 -7.45 2.16
CA GLY A 207 -5.53 -8.67 2.97
C GLY A 207 -4.16 -9.31 3.09
N ASP A 208 -4.00 -10.53 2.56
CA ASP A 208 -2.71 -11.23 2.53
C ASP A 208 -1.88 -10.71 1.36
N VAL A 209 -0.89 -9.86 1.65
CA VAL A 209 -0.04 -9.20 0.65
C VAL A 209 1.21 -10.04 0.41
N THR A 210 1.47 -10.37 -0.85
CA THR A 210 2.75 -10.96 -1.27
C THR A 210 3.75 -9.83 -1.47
N THR A 211 4.80 -9.80 -0.67
CA THR A 211 5.95 -8.90 -0.84
C THR A 211 7.12 -9.67 -1.41
N ARG A 212 7.73 -9.18 -2.48
CA ARG A 212 8.97 -9.70 -3.07
C ARG A 212 9.97 -8.58 -3.19
N VAL A 213 11.17 -8.83 -2.66
CA VAL A 213 12.31 -7.92 -2.76
C VAL A 213 13.36 -8.58 -3.63
N TYR A 214 13.76 -7.92 -4.70
CA TYR A 214 14.91 -8.32 -5.51
C TYR A 214 16.13 -7.56 -5.04
N TYR A 215 17.27 -8.26 -5.01
CA TYR A 215 18.58 -7.72 -4.68
C TYR A 215 19.47 -7.76 -5.90
N SER A 216 20.05 -6.62 -6.24
CA SER A 216 20.94 -6.49 -7.39
C SER A 216 22.12 -5.57 -7.12
N PHE A 217 23.01 -5.45 -8.09
CA PHE A 217 24.18 -4.60 -8.00
C PHE A 217 25.05 -4.93 -6.78
N TRP A 218 25.42 -6.22 -6.65
CA TRP A 218 26.27 -6.72 -5.57
C TRP A 218 27.67 -6.11 -5.62
N TRP A 219 28.06 -5.45 -4.56
CA TRP A 219 29.30 -4.72 -4.43
C TRP A 219 30.14 -5.28 -3.27
N LEU A 220 31.48 -5.39 -3.46
CA LEU A 220 32.39 -5.86 -2.43
C LEU A 220 32.96 -4.66 -1.66
N GLN A 221 32.63 -4.55 -0.39
CA GLN A 221 33.16 -3.54 0.54
C GLN A 221 33.54 -4.20 1.86
N ASP A 222 34.74 -3.94 2.39
CA ASP A 222 35.27 -4.51 3.63
C ASP A 222 35.23 -6.04 3.69
N GLY A 223 35.29 -6.67 2.49
CA GLY A 223 35.19 -8.12 2.32
C GLY A 223 33.79 -8.69 2.53
N ILE A 224 32.76 -7.87 2.41
CA ILE A 224 31.35 -8.24 2.39
C ILE A 224 30.77 -7.88 1.03
N HIS A 225 30.12 -8.85 0.35
CA HIS A 225 29.29 -8.58 -0.79
C HIS A 225 27.91 -8.13 -0.28
N TYR A 226 27.53 -6.91 -0.65
CA TYR A 226 26.25 -6.32 -0.25
C TYR A 226 25.52 -5.78 -1.50
N PRO A 227 24.18 -5.99 -1.63
CA PRO A 227 23.44 -5.47 -2.76
C PRO A 227 23.20 -3.97 -2.58
N LEU A 228 23.62 -3.17 -3.55
CA LEU A 228 23.40 -1.72 -3.53
C LEU A 228 22.04 -1.30 -4.11
N GLN A 229 21.29 -2.23 -4.71
CA GLN A 229 19.94 -1.95 -5.17
C GLN A 229 18.98 -3.01 -4.65
N LYS A 230 17.81 -2.55 -4.21
CA LYS A 230 16.65 -3.39 -3.94
C LYS A 230 15.42 -2.84 -4.66
N ASP A 231 14.68 -3.74 -5.31
CA ASP A 231 13.42 -3.45 -5.98
C ASP A 231 12.32 -4.19 -5.24
N VAL A 232 11.36 -3.45 -4.71
CA VAL A 232 10.27 -3.99 -3.89
C VAL A 232 8.98 -4.02 -4.69
N PHE A 233 8.38 -5.21 -4.73
CA PHE A 233 7.07 -5.45 -5.35
C PHE A 233 6.10 -5.96 -4.29
N ARG A 234 4.87 -5.43 -4.30
CA ARG A 234 3.79 -5.93 -3.47
C ARG A 234 2.58 -6.29 -4.34
N ASN A 235 2.10 -7.52 -4.20
CA ASN A 235 1.05 -8.09 -5.07
C ASN A 235 1.36 -7.92 -6.58
N GLY A 236 2.64 -7.97 -6.95
CA GLY A 236 3.12 -7.77 -8.31
C GLY A 236 3.20 -6.32 -8.78
N LEU A 237 2.77 -5.35 -7.97
CA LEU A 237 2.91 -3.93 -8.25
C LEU A 237 4.30 -3.44 -7.81
N PRO A 238 4.97 -2.57 -8.61
CA PRO A 238 6.23 -1.96 -8.20
C PRO A 238 5.95 -0.94 -7.09
N ASP A 239 6.44 -1.21 -5.88
CA ASP A 239 6.27 -0.31 -4.72
C ASP A 239 7.35 0.76 -4.74
N PHE A 240 8.61 0.36 -4.62
CA PHE A 240 9.74 1.28 -4.74
C PHE A 240 11.03 0.57 -5.18
N THR A 241 11.95 1.35 -5.74
CA THR A 241 13.35 0.98 -5.95
C THR A 241 14.23 1.85 -5.07
N GLU A 242 15.11 1.24 -4.28
CA GLU A 242 16.09 1.95 -3.44
C GLU A 242 17.50 1.60 -3.89
N THR A 243 18.31 2.62 -4.18
CA THR A 243 19.73 2.49 -4.55
C THR A 243 20.58 3.08 -3.43
N ILE A 244 21.37 2.25 -2.76
CA ILE A 244 22.27 2.63 -1.69
C ILE A 244 23.46 3.36 -2.31
N THR A 245 23.69 4.61 -1.93
CA THR A 245 24.78 5.45 -2.38
C THR A 245 25.97 5.43 -1.45
N LYS A 246 25.73 5.06 -0.17
CA LYS A 246 26.77 4.87 0.84
C LYS A 246 26.29 3.82 1.86
N ILE A 247 27.21 2.95 2.26
CA ILE A 247 26.99 2.00 3.36
C ILE A 247 28.22 1.94 4.24
N ASP A 248 28.02 2.00 5.56
CA ASP A 248 29.04 1.81 6.58
C ASP A 248 28.67 0.57 7.41
N PHE A 249 29.60 -0.39 7.52
CA PHE A 249 29.46 -1.58 8.35
C PHE A 249 30.05 -1.33 9.75
N ASN A 250 29.31 -1.65 10.80
CA ASN A 250 29.70 -1.44 12.19
C ASN A 250 30.13 -0.01 12.51
N PRO A 251 29.40 1.03 12.06
CA PRO A 251 29.69 2.39 12.44
C PRO A 251 29.44 2.60 13.94
N SER A 252 30.06 3.63 14.50
CA SER A 252 29.67 4.11 15.83
C SER A 252 28.27 4.70 15.78
N LEU A 253 27.35 4.10 16.52
CA LEU A 253 25.95 4.58 16.57
C LEU A 253 25.89 5.91 17.34
N PRO A 254 25.17 6.94 16.82
CA PRO A 254 24.86 8.14 17.60
C PRO A 254 24.09 7.75 18.89
N SER A 255 24.45 8.36 20.01
CA SER A 255 23.91 7.98 21.34
C SER A 255 22.39 8.15 21.47
N ASP A 256 21.79 8.98 20.62
CA ASP A 256 20.37 9.32 20.63
C ASP A 256 19.62 8.78 19.39
N ALA A 257 20.31 8.02 18.52
CA ALA A 257 19.73 7.56 17.23
C ALA A 257 18.39 6.85 17.39
N PHE A 258 18.24 6.05 18.44
CA PHE A 258 17.04 5.22 18.68
C PHE A 258 16.24 5.68 19.90
N THR A 259 16.41 6.95 20.30
CA THR A 259 15.74 7.47 21.50
C THR A 259 14.27 7.75 21.23
N ILE A 260 13.40 7.07 21.97
CA ILE A 260 11.96 7.33 22.05
C ILE A 260 11.67 7.76 23.48
N THR A 261 11.09 8.96 23.65
CA THR A 261 10.79 9.49 24.99
C THR A 261 9.80 8.59 25.74
N SER A 262 9.85 8.63 27.07
CA SER A 262 8.92 7.86 27.92
C SER A 262 7.45 8.22 27.65
N GLU A 263 7.17 9.47 27.35
CA GLU A 263 5.83 9.93 26.99
C GLU A 263 5.33 9.29 25.68
N ILE A 264 6.15 9.32 24.62
CA ILE A 264 5.82 8.68 23.33
C ILE A 264 5.63 7.18 23.50
N ARG A 265 6.51 6.52 24.30
CA ARG A 265 6.35 5.08 24.61
C ARG A 265 5.04 4.77 25.31
N GLN A 266 4.62 5.59 26.28
CA GLN A 266 3.34 5.43 26.97
C GLN A 266 2.16 5.63 26.02
N GLN A 267 2.21 6.65 25.17
CA GLN A 267 1.18 6.91 24.18
C GLN A 267 1.10 5.77 23.13
N PHE A 268 2.26 5.26 22.67
CA PHE A 268 2.32 4.10 21.79
C PHE A 268 1.70 2.86 22.44
N ALA A 269 2.06 2.55 23.68
CA ALA A 269 1.49 1.45 24.44
C ALA A 269 -0.02 1.59 24.64
N ALA A 270 -0.53 2.80 24.87
CA ALA A 270 -1.96 3.08 25.00
C ALA A 270 -2.76 2.86 23.69
N ARG A 271 -2.12 2.97 22.53
CA ARG A 271 -2.74 2.61 21.24
C ARG A 271 -3.04 1.11 21.16
N GLY A 272 -2.24 0.28 21.83
CA GLY A 272 -2.35 -1.17 21.81
C GLY A 272 -2.27 -1.73 20.39
N ASN A 273 -2.89 -2.91 20.20
CA ASN A 273 -2.93 -3.59 18.91
C ASN A 273 -4.14 -3.17 18.04
N LYS A 274 -4.59 -1.91 18.15
CA LYS A 274 -5.70 -1.41 17.33
C LYS A 274 -5.28 -1.31 15.88
N THR A 275 -6.03 -1.98 15.02
CA THR A 275 -5.83 -2.03 13.58
C THR A 275 -6.70 -0.99 12.86
N VAL A 276 -6.62 -0.92 11.55
CA VAL A 276 -7.54 -0.08 10.76
C VAL A 276 -9.00 -0.52 10.88
N GLU A 277 -9.25 -1.82 11.15
CA GLU A 277 -10.60 -2.36 11.37
C GLU A 277 -11.26 -1.80 12.65
N ASP A 278 -10.46 -1.38 13.64
CA ASP A 278 -10.94 -0.84 14.90
C ASP A 278 -11.30 0.64 14.84
N ARG A 279 -10.91 1.33 13.77
CA ARG A 279 -11.22 2.74 13.57
C ARG A 279 -12.74 2.97 13.56
N THR A 280 -13.16 4.10 14.12
CA THR A 280 -14.59 4.44 14.25
C THR A 280 -14.85 5.80 13.62
N PRO A 281 -15.93 5.95 12.82
CA PRO A 281 -16.39 7.25 12.36
C PRO A 281 -16.75 8.18 13.55
N ARG A 282 -16.66 9.49 13.32
CA ARG A 282 -17.01 10.48 14.35
C ARG A 282 -18.51 10.77 14.36
N PHE A 283 -19.31 9.81 14.80
CA PHE A 283 -20.78 9.91 14.79
C PHE A 283 -21.31 11.06 15.63
N GLU A 284 -20.62 11.46 16.71
CA GLU A 284 -21.01 12.58 17.58
C GLU A 284 -20.98 13.92 16.85
N GLY A 285 -20.13 14.06 15.82
CA GLY A 285 -20.03 15.23 14.94
C GLY A 285 -20.90 15.14 13.68
N ALA A 286 -21.76 14.13 13.56
CA ALA A 286 -22.58 13.97 12.38
C ALA A 286 -23.60 15.12 12.29
N SER A 287 -23.71 15.74 11.13
CA SER A 287 -24.59 16.88 10.88
C SER A 287 -25.46 16.67 9.64
N GLU A 288 -26.66 17.22 9.65
CA GLU A 288 -27.56 17.17 8.51
C GLU A 288 -27.29 18.39 7.61
N LEU A 289 -26.80 18.15 6.39
CA LEU A 289 -26.47 19.20 5.42
C LEU A 289 -27.71 19.83 4.79
N VAL A 290 -28.68 18.96 4.49
CA VAL A 290 -30.04 19.25 4.02
C VAL A 290 -30.93 18.09 4.54
N PRO A 291 -32.27 18.23 4.59
CA PRO A 291 -33.13 17.18 5.13
C PRO A 291 -32.87 15.81 4.51
N GLY A 292 -32.48 14.83 5.33
CA GLY A 292 -32.18 13.47 4.89
C GLY A 292 -30.77 13.22 4.38
N VAL A 293 -29.88 14.24 4.36
CA VAL A 293 -28.46 14.09 3.96
C VAL A 293 -27.58 14.30 5.19
N VAL A 294 -27.07 13.21 5.76
CA VAL A 294 -26.29 13.21 7.01
C VAL A 294 -24.81 13.02 6.72
N PHE A 295 -24.04 14.08 6.93
CA PHE A 295 -22.59 14.09 6.83
C PHE A 295 -21.94 13.60 8.10
N ILE A 296 -21.03 12.64 7.98
CA ILE A 296 -20.26 12.06 9.07
C ILE A 296 -18.79 12.42 8.84
N ALA A 297 -18.29 13.37 9.62
CA ALA A 297 -16.92 13.82 9.52
C ALA A 297 -15.93 12.74 10.00
N GLY A 298 -14.78 12.64 9.34
CA GLY A 298 -13.70 11.72 9.67
C GLY A 298 -12.39 12.17 9.06
N SER A 299 -11.35 11.35 9.14
CA SER A 299 -10.16 11.53 8.27
C SER A 299 -10.58 11.35 6.80
N TRP A 300 -11.53 10.44 6.59
CA TRP A 300 -12.29 10.24 5.36
C TRP A 300 -13.77 10.38 5.71
N ASN A 301 -14.44 11.34 5.10
CA ASN A 301 -15.85 11.63 5.34
C ASN A 301 -16.75 10.56 4.70
N THR A 302 -17.90 10.31 5.32
CA THR A 302 -18.94 9.41 4.79
C THR A 302 -20.28 10.14 4.88
N THR A 303 -21.18 9.92 3.92
CA THR A 303 -22.49 10.60 3.94
C THR A 303 -23.62 9.61 3.73
N LEU A 304 -24.67 9.71 4.54
CA LEU A 304 -25.90 8.96 4.39
C LEU A 304 -26.93 9.84 3.65
N VAL A 305 -27.49 9.31 2.59
CA VAL A 305 -28.49 10.02 1.78
C VAL A 305 -29.79 9.23 1.80
N ARG A 306 -30.78 9.76 2.50
CA ARG A 306 -32.12 9.15 2.55
C ARG A 306 -32.91 9.54 1.31
N GLN A 307 -33.37 8.53 0.57
CA GLN A 307 -34.27 8.65 -0.56
C GLN A 307 -35.60 7.98 -0.23
N GLU A 308 -36.59 8.09 -1.10
CA GLU A 308 -37.94 7.52 -0.88
C GLU A 308 -37.92 5.99 -0.74
N ASP A 309 -37.04 5.32 -1.48
CA ASP A 309 -36.94 3.87 -1.61
C ASP A 309 -35.74 3.22 -0.85
N GLY A 310 -34.97 4.01 -0.08
CA GLY A 310 -33.84 3.50 0.69
C GLY A 310 -32.76 4.54 0.98
N LEU A 311 -31.64 4.07 1.53
CA LEU A 311 -30.46 4.87 1.79
C LEU A 311 -29.41 4.63 0.71
N VAL A 312 -28.75 5.68 0.27
CA VAL A 312 -27.49 5.65 -0.46
C VAL A 312 -26.38 6.11 0.49
N ILE A 313 -25.25 5.42 0.49
CA ILE A 313 -24.07 5.83 1.24
C ILE A 313 -23.05 6.35 0.25
N LEU A 314 -22.52 7.56 0.50
CA LEU A 314 -21.36 8.07 -0.21
C LEU A 314 -20.13 7.71 0.57
N GLU A 315 -19.21 7.05 -0.10
CA GLU A 315 -17.92 6.53 0.30
C GLU A 315 -17.94 5.30 1.22
N ALA A 316 -16.95 4.47 0.99
CA ALA A 316 -16.69 3.24 1.74
C ALA A 316 -15.24 3.21 2.26
N PRO A 317 -14.82 4.19 3.08
CA PRO A 317 -13.41 4.37 3.39
C PRO A 317 -12.88 3.37 4.41
N ILE A 318 -11.56 3.32 4.52
CA ILE A 318 -10.74 2.73 5.58
C ILE A 318 -10.77 1.20 5.60
N SER A 319 -11.90 0.57 5.97
CA SER A 319 -11.94 -0.88 6.20
C SER A 319 -13.37 -1.43 6.27
N SER A 320 -13.47 -2.76 6.21
CA SER A 320 -14.74 -3.46 6.44
C SER A 320 -15.32 -3.16 7.81
N GLY A 321 -14.51 -3.13 8.87
CA GLY A 321 -14.95 -2.80 10.23
C GLY A 321 -15.46 -1.37 10.37
N TYR A 322 -14.84 -0.41 9.67
CA TYR A 322 -15.34 0.96 9.62
C TYR A 322 -16.70 1.03 8.93
N SER A 323 -16.85 0.40 7.76
CA SER A 323 -18.12 0.35 7.01
C SER A 323 -19.23 -0.36 7.77
N ALA A 324 -18.92 -1.42 8.53
CA ALA A 324 -19.90 -2.08 9.39
C ALA A 324 -20.49 -1.11 10.43
N LYS A 325 -19.65 -0.28 11.05
CA LYS A 325 -20.09 0.75 12.01
C LYS A 325 -20.93 1.85 11.35
N VAL A 326 -20.60 2.24 10.11
CA VAL A 326 -21.43 3.17 9.31
C VAL A 326 -22.80 2.57 9.04
N LEU A 327 -22.89 1.29 8.66
CA LEU A 327 -24.14 0.59 8.42
C LEU A 327 -25.00 0.47 9.70
N ASP A 328 -24.40 0.21 10.84
CA ASP A 328 -25.10 0.16 12.14
C ASP A 328 -25.61 1.56 12.55
N TYR A 329 -24.82 2.60 12.31
CA TYR A 329 -25.26 3.97 12.54
C TYR A 329 -26.41 4.36 11.60
N ALA A 330 -26.34 4.01 10.31
CA ALA A 330 -27.39 4.25 9.33
C ALA A 330 -28.72 3.60 9.75
N LYS A 331 -28.66 2.35 10.25
CA LYS A 331 -29.82 1.62 10.79
C LYS A 331 -30.42 2.31 12.00
N THR A 332 -29.60 2.88 12.87
CA THR A 332 -30.04 3.62 14.07
C THR A 332 -30.63 4.97 13.68
N LYS A 333 -29.98 5.69 12.76
CA LYS A 333 -30.42 7.03 12.33
C LYS A 333 -31.70 6.99 11.49
N PHE A 334 -31.88 5.94 10.68
CA PHE A 334 -33.01 5.75 9.79
C PHE A 334 -33.64 4.36 9.98
N PRO A 335 -34.36 4.12 11.10
CA PRO A 335 -34.93 2.82 11.40
C PRO A 335 -35.85 2.31 10.29
N GLY A 336 -35.65 1.05 9.87
CA GLY A 336 -36.50 0.41 8.87
C GLY A 336 -36.18 0.80 7.40
N VAL A 337 -35.25 1.74 7.17
CA VAL A 337 -34.87 2.15 5.81
C VAL A 337 -33.68 1.30 5.34
N PRO A 338 -33.82 0.50 4.26
CA PRO A 338 -32.73 -0.34 3.79
C PRO A 338 -31.65 0.49 3.09
N VAL A 339 -30.38 0.07 3.22
CA VAL A 339 -29.30 0.60 2.38
C VAL A 339 -29.38 -0.07 1.02
N LYS A 340 -29.60 0.70 -0.05
CA LYS A 340 -29.81 0.22 -1.42
C LYS A 340 -28.59 0.34 -2.32
N ALA A 341 -27.64 1.19 -1.94
CA ALA A 341 -26.40 1.39 -2.71
C ALA A 341 -25.31 2.03 -1.86
N VAL A 342 -24.06 1.79 -2.24
CA VAL A 342 -22.90 2.59 -1.86
C VAL A 342 -22.25 3.14 -3.13
N ILE A 343 -21.75 4.37 -3.07
CA ILE A 343 -21.02 5.03 -4.16
C ILE A 343 -19.60 5.28 -3.67
N THR A 344 -18.60 4.83 -4.43
CA THR A 344 -17.19 5.17 -4.22
C THR A 344 -16.76 6.07 -5.35
N THR A 345 -16.30 7.28 -5.04
CA THR A 345 -16.04 8.31 -6.04
C THR A 345 -14.58 8.41 -6.46
N SER A 346 -13.69 7.77 -5.74
CA SER A 346 -12.25 7.66 -6.02
C SER A 346 -11.82 6.21 -5.88
N ASP A 347 -10.73 5.84 -6.51
CA ASP A 347 -10.09 4.53 -6.41
C ASP A 347 -8.88 4.54 -5.48
N SER A 348 -8.55 5.67 -4.87
CA SER A 348 -7.55 5.72 -3.81
C SER A 348 -7.87 4.65 -2.76
N TRP A 349 -6.88 3.87 -2.41
CA TRP A 349 -7.11 2.64 -1.65
C TRP A 349 -7.82 2.86 -0.31
N PRO A 350 -7.49 3.89 0.47
CA PRO A 350 -8.27 4.21 1.68
C PRO A 350 -9.74 4.53 1.42
N HIS A 351 -10.11 5.04 0.23
CA HIS A 351 -11.50 5.40 -0.11
C HIS A 351 -12.37 4.17 -0.37
N ILE A 352 -11.77 3.09 -0.91
CA ILE A 352 -12.48 1.84 -1.24
C ILE A 352 -12.27 0.73 -0.19
N GLY A 353 -11.52 1.01 0.88
CA GLY A 353 -11.11 -0.01 1.87
C GLY A 353 -12.26 -0.78 2.50
N GLY A 354 -13.43 -0.17 2.62
CA GLY A 354 -14.61 -0.77 3.21
C GLY A 354 -15.62 -1.39 2.24
N VAL A 355 -15.38 -1.33 0.92
CA VAL A 355 -16.32 -1.84 -0.11
C VAL A 355 -16.70 -3.30 0.12
N ARG A 356 -15.77 -4.12 0.62
CA ARG A 356 -15.98 -5.55 0.88
C ARG A 356 -17.10 -5.81 1.88
N GLU A 357 -17.34 -4.93 2.85
CA GLU A 357 -18.45 -5.06 3.80
C GLU A 357 -19.81 -4.87 3.11
N TYR A 358 -19.91 -3.89 2.21
CA TYR A 358 -21.16 -3.68 1.44
C TYR A 358 -21.45 -4.86 0.52
N VAL A 359 -20.43 -5.38 -0.17
CA VAL A 359 -20.59 -6.60 -0.98
C VAL A 359 -21.02 -7.79 -0.13
N ALA A 360 -20.42 -8.00 1.04
CA ALA A 360 -20.82 -9.08 1.97
C ALA A 360 -22.31 -8.98 2.38
N ARG A 361 -22.84 -7.75 2.49
CA ARG A 361 -24.25 -7.48 2.78
C ARG A 361 -25.17 -7.53 1.54
N GLY A 362 -24.61 -7.70 0.34
CA GLY A 362 -25.35 -7.72 -0.93
C GLY A 362 -25.83 -6.35 -1.38
N ILE A 363 -25.14 -5.29 -0.94
CA ILE A 363 -25.43 -3.91 -1.31
C ILE A 363 -24.67 -3.59 -2.61
N PRO A 364 -25.36 -3.11 -3.67
CA PRO A 364 -24.76 -2.67 -4.92
C PRO A 364 -23.71 -1.57 -4.69
N VAL A 365 -22.60 -1.64 -5.43
CA VAL A 365 -21.50 -0.68 -5.40
C VAL A 365 -21.43 0.06 -6.71
N TYR A 366 -21.56 1.37 -6.68
CA TYR A 366 -21.32 2.24 -7.83
C TYR A 366 -19.88 2.76 -7.77
N GLY A 367 -19.17 2.64 -8.87
CA GLY A 367 -17.80 3.13 -9.03
C GLY A 367 -17.58 3.58 -10.46
N LEU A 368 -16.55 4.39 -10.70
CA LEU A 368 -16.16 4.79 -12.04
C LEU A 368 -15.82 3.52 -12.86
N ASP A 369 -16.19 3.49 -14.12
CA ASP A 369 -15.95 2.35 -15.01
C ASP A 369 -14.46 1.99 -15.10
N ARG A 370 -13.57 2.98 -15.10
CA ARG A 370 -12.11 2.80 -15.12
C ARG A 370 -11.55 2.22 -13.84
N THR A 371 -12.24 2.41 -12.71
CA THR A 371 -11.82 1.87 -11.40
C THR A 371 -12.40 0.48 -11.12
N ALA A 372 -13.39 0.04 -11.88
CA ALA A 372 -14.05 -1.24 -11.68
C ALA A 372 -13.07 -2.44 -11.69
N PRO A 373 -12.10 -2.55 -12.61
CA PRO A 373 -11.12 -3.65 -12.59
C PRO A 373 -10.27 -3.68 -11.32
N LEU A 374 -9.88 -2.52 -10.78
CA LEU A 374 -9.15 -2.42 -9.52
C LEU A 374 -10.01 -2.89 -8.35
N ILE A 375 -11.26 -2.42 -8.27
CA ILE A 375 -12.21 -2.86 -7.24
C ILE A 375 -12.41 -4.38 -7.31
N GLU A 376 -12.57 -4.95 -8.49
CA GLU A 376 -12.69 -6.40 -8.65
C GLU A 376 -11.44 -7.15 -8.18
N ARG A 377 -10.23 -6.65 -8.50
CA ARG A 377 -8.98 -7.24 -8.02
C ARG A 377 -8.91 -7.18 -6.50
N PHE A 378 -9.28 -6.07 -5.91
CA PHE A 378 -9.36 -5.87 -4.47
C PHE A 378 -10.38 -6.82 -3.81
N LEU A 379 -11.57 -7.00 -4.39
CA LEU A 379 -12.58 -7.93 -3.88
C LEU A 379 -12.11 -9.39 -3.91
N ARG A 380 -11.26 -9.77 -4.87
CA ARG A 380 -10.67 -11.12 -5.00
C ARG A 380 -9.42 -11.33 -4.18
N SER A 381 -8.84 -10.29 -3.56
CA SER A 381 -7.61 -10.42 -2.78
C SER A 381 -7.77 -11.41 -1.62
N PRO A 382 -6.78 -12.28 -1.37
CA PRO A 382 -6.89 -13.31 -0.34
C PRO A 382 -6.87 -12.69 1.06
N ARG A 383 -7.66 -13.25 1.97
CA ARG A 383 -7.75 -12.87 3.39
C ARG A 383 -7.83 -14.09 4.28
N LYS A 384 -6.85 -14.99 4.13
CA LYS A 384 -6.81 -16.25 4.88
C LYS A 384 -6.37 -16.01 6.32
N ARG A 385 -5.46 -15.07 6.55
CA ARG A 385 -4.88 -14.78 7.87
C ARG A 385 -5.80 -13.92 8.75
N ILE A 386 -6.42 -12.91 8.15
CA ILE A 386 -7.36 -12.01 8.84
C ILE A 386 -8.64 -11.93 7.98
N PRO A 387 -9.54 -12.92 8.09
CA PRO A 387 -10.74 -12.97 7.26
C PRO A 387 -11.77 -11.93 7.71
N ASP A 388 -12.21 -11.08 6.76
CA ASP A 388 -13.32 -10.14 6.90
C ASP A 388 -14.69 -10.79 6.66
N SER A 389 -15.75 -9.99 6.65
CA SER A 389 -17.12 -10.46 6.42
C SER A 389 -17.29 -11.16 5.08
N LEU A 390 -16.70 -10.62 4.00
CA LEU A 390 -16.79 -11.19 2.66
C LEU A 390 -16.00 -12.49 2.54
N ALA A 391 -14.84 -12.60 3.19
CA ALA A 391 -14.07 -13.83 3.22
C ALA A 391 -14.77 -14.95 4.01
N LYS A 392 -15.50 -14.60 5.10
CA LYS A 392 -16.28 -15.54 5.90
C LYS A 392 -17.58 -16.00 5.22
N SER A 393 -18.18 -15.12 4.40
CA SER A 393 -19.43 -15.38 3.67
C SER A 393 -19.30 -14.85 2.24
N PRO A 394 -18.62 -15.59 1.35
CA PRO A 394 -18.37 -15.15 -0.02
C PRO A 394 -19.66 -14.88 -0.79
N ARG A 395 -19.69 -13.75 -1.50
CA ARG A 395 -20.80 -13.32 -2.34
C ARG A 395 -20.26 -12.63 -3.60
N ALA A 396 -20.96 -12.81 -4.71
CA ALA A 396 -20.71 -12.05 -5.92
C ALA A 396 -21.05 -10.57 -5.71
N ALA A 397 -20.20 -9.68 -6.20
CA ALA A 397 -20.44 -8.26 -6.16
C ALA A 397 -21.43 -7.82 -7.25
N ASP A 398 -22.35 -6.92 -6.90
CA ASP A 398 -23.14 -6.12 -7.84
C ASP A 398 -22.39 -4.78 -8.06
N LEU A 399 -21.39 -4.81 -8.97
CA LEU A 399 -20.63 -3.61 -9.35
C LEU A 399 -21.35 -2.91 -10.50
N ARG A 400 -21.66 -1.65 -10.31
CA ARG A 400 -22.34 -0.79 -11.27
C ARG A 400 -21.40 0.29 -11.75
N ALA A 401 -20.83 0.09 -12.92
CA ALA A 401 -19.89 1.01 -13.53
C ALA A 401 -20.57 2.29 -14.01
N VAL A 402 -20.01 3.43 -13.64
CA VAL A 402 -20.44 4.76 -14.06
C VAL A 402 -19.47 5.26 -15.13
N SER A 403 -19.96 5.33 -16.39
CA SER A 403 -19.19 5.84 -17.53
C SER A 403 -19.68 7.18 -18.06
N GLY A 404 -20.72 7.74 -17.46
CA GLY A 404 -21.33 9.00 -17.81
C GLY A 404 -22.40 9.36 -16.79
N LYS A 405 -23.19 10.40 -17.06
CA LYS A 405 -24.25 10.83 -16.15
C LYS A 405 -25.12 9.64 -15.72
N THR A 406 -25.16 9.37 -14.45
CA THR A 406 -25.96 8.30 -13.85
C THR A 406 -26.84 8.88 -12.75
N THR A 407 -28.15 8.58 -12.77
CA THR A 407 -29.10 9.06 -11.77
C THR A 407 -29.49 7.96 -10.81
N ILE A 408 -29.47 8.24 -9.50
CA ILE A 408 -29.90 7.32 -8.45
C ILE A 408 -31.04 7.96 -7.64
N GLY A 409 -32.19 7.29 -7.59
CA GLY A 409 -33.36 7.69 -6.83
C GLY A 409 -34.18 8.78 -7.48
N THR A 410 -35.20 9.23 -6.75
CA THR A 410 -36.16 10.26 -7.12
C THR A 410 -36.35 11.23 -5.95
N GLY A 411 -37.14 12.30 -6.16
CA GLY A 411 -37.44 13.30 -5.12
C GLY A 411 -36.25 14.19 -4.78
N ALA A 412 -36.36 14.90 -3.67
CA ALA A 412 -35.44 15.97 -3.27
C ALA A 412 -33.99 15.53 -3.07
N ASN A 413 -33.76 14.27 -2.69
CA ASN A 413 -32.41 13.72 -2.49
C ASN A 413 -31.98 12.82 -3.67
N ARG A 414 -32.52 13.06 -4.87
CA ARG A 414 -32.03 12.46 -6.11
C ARG A 414 -30.56 12.80 -6.29
N LEU A 415 -29.76 11.81 -6.68
CA LEU A 415 -28.34 11.96 -6.98
C LEU A 415 -28.08 11.87 -8.46
N GLU A 416 -27.23 12.74 -8.96
CA GLU A 416 -26.66 12.65 -10.30
C GLU A 416 -25.16 12.50 -10.18
N ILE A 417 -24.60 11.40 -10.72
CA ILE A 417 -23.19 11.08 -10.66
C ILE A 417 -22.58 11.39 -12.02
N TYR A 418 -21.39 11.99 -12.01
CA TYR A 418 -20.66 12.36 -13.23
C TYR A 418 -19.18 12.02 -13.08
N PRO A 419 -18.55 11.38 -14.08
CA PRO A 419 -17.09 11.31 -14.16
C PRO A 419 -16.47 12.71 -14.27
N ILE A 420 -15.34 12.95 -13.58
CA ILE A 420 -14.66 14.24 -13.62
C ILE A 420 -13.85 14.42 -14.90
N HIS A 421 -13.17 13.38 -15.41
CA HIS A 421 -12.32 13.44 -16.59
C HIS A 421 -11.26 14.56 -16.50
N GLY A 422 -10.39 14.45 -15.51
CA GLY A 422 -9.29 15.40 -15.33
C GLY A 422 -8.10 15.09 -16.25
N GLU A 423 -7.26 16.08 -16.50
CA GLU A 423 -6.01 15.95 -17.26
C GLU A 423 -4.91 15.28 -16.43
N THR A 424 -4.93 15.47 -15.11
CA THR A 424 -3.98 14.87 -14.17
C THR A 424 -4.46 13.54 -13.65
N SER A 425 -5.78 13.29 -13.67
CA SER A 425 -6.36 12.06 -13.17
C SER A 425 -7.70 11.73 -13.79
N GLU A 426 -7.85 10.51 -14.30
CA GLU A 426 -9.11 9.97 -14.81
C GLU A 426 -9.76 9.00 -13.81
N ARG A 427 -9.63 9.25 -12.50
CA ARG A 427 -9.90 8.29 -11.42
C ARG A 427 -11.11 8.66 -10.55
N GLN A 428 -11.72 9.83 -10.80
CA GLN A 428 -12.69 10.38 -9.86
C GLN A 428 -14.02 10.70 -10.53
N MET A 429 -15.07 10.71 -9.71
CA MET A 429 -16.41 11.18 -10.10
C MET A 429 -16.97 12.09 -9.01
N MET A 430 -17.85 13.01 -9.43
CA MET A 430 -18.60 13.87 -8.54
C MET A 430 -20.04 13.41 -8.41
N VAL A 431 -20.68 13.74 -7.28
CA VAL A 431 -22.09 13.43 -7.01
C VAL A 431 -22.84 14.72 -6.72
N TYR A 432 -23.79 15.05 -7.57
CA TYR A 432 -24.59 16.28 -7.49
C TYR A 432 -25.99 16.02 -6.93
N PHE A 433 -26.45 16.91 -6.09
CA PHE A 433 -27.80 16.96 -5.50
C PHE A 433 -28.56 18.12 -6.16
N PRO A 434 -29.30 17.90 -7.26
CA PRO A 434 -29.86 18.97 -8.08
C PRO A 434 -30.78 19.92 -7.32
N ASP A 435 -31.66 19.36 -6.50
CA ASP A 435 -32.69 20.16 -5.79
C ASP A 435 -32.09 21.02 -4.66
N HIS A 436 -30.85 20.70 -4.25
CA HIS A 436 -30.13 21.40 -3.19
C HIS A 436 -28.96 22.23 -3.70
N LYS A 437 -28.63 22.16 -5.00
CA LYS A 437 -27.46 22.78 -5.60
C LYS A 437 -26.18 22.47 -4.78
N LEU A 438 -26.11 21.24 -4.24
CA LEU A 438 -25.05 20.78 -3.38
C LEU A 438 -24.22 19.76 -4.17
N LEU A 439 -22.89 19.88 -4.11
CA LEU A 439 -21.96 18.98 -4.78
C LEU A 439 -21.13 18.23 -3.76
N TYR A 440 -21.00 16.93 -3.95
CA TYR A 440 -19.93 16.12 -3.40
C TYR A 440 -18.85 15.94 -4.47
N GLY A 441 -17.66 16.48 -4.23
CA GLY A 441 -16.62 16.62 -5.24
C GLY A 441 -15.54 15.53 -5.22
N SER A 442 -15.70 14.43 -4.48
CA SER A 442 -14.68 13.39 -4.30
C SER A 442 -13.44 13.87 -3.53
N ASP A 443 -12.23 13.76 -4.10
CA ASP A 443 -10.96 14.01 -3.43
C ASP A 443 -10.08 15.13 -4.01
N PRO A 444 -10.52 15.95 -4.97
CA PRO A 444 -9.65 16.94 -5.59
C PRO A 444 -9.24 18.12 -4.69
N PHE A 445 -9.91 18.32 -3.56
CA PHE A 445 -9.65 19.43 -2.66
C PHE A 445 -9.08 18.94 -1.34
N GLN A 446 -7.75 18.81 -1.30
CA GLN A 446 -7.02 18.46 -0.08
C GLN A 446 -6.24 19.66 0.41
N GLN A 447 -6.59 20.17 1.60
CA GLN A 447 -5.91 21.30 2.21
C GLN A 447 -4.85 20.81 3.18
N MET A 448 -3.62 21.32 3.03
CA MET A 448 -2.53 21.08 3.95
C MET A 448 -2.68 21.91 5.23
N GLU A 449 -1.90 21.60 6.27
CA GLU A 449 -1.96 22.33 7.55
C GLU A 449 -1.61 23.83 7.44
N ASP A 450 -0.76 24.20 6.47
CA ASP A 450 -0.40 25.59 6.17
C ASP A 450 -1.48 26.33 5.35
N GLY A 451 -2.59 25.66 5.05
CA GLY A 451 -3.72 26.20 4.29
C GLY A 451 -3.58 26.11 2.78
N LYS A 452 -2.45 25.63 2.27
CA LYS A 452 -2.27 25.41 0.83
C LYS A 452 -3.03 24.17 0.36
N ILE A 453 -3.33 24.14 -0.92
CA ILE A 453 -3.96 22.99 -1.56
C ILE A 453 -2.88 22.04 -2.08
N PHE A 454 -3.06 20.76 -1.81
CA PHE A 454 -2.09 19.72 -2.15
C PHE A 454 -1.88 19.59 -3.66
N TYR A 455 -2.97 19.53 -4.44
CA TYR A 455 -2.96 19.51 -5.90
C TYR A 455 -3.93 20.56 -6.45
N PRO A 456 -3.54 21.83 -6.64
CA PRO A 456 -4.45 22.86 -7.12
C PRO A 456 -5.07 22.55 -8.49
N GLN A 457 -4.34 21.84 -9.34
CA GLN A 457 -4.79 21.44 -10.68
C GLN A 457 -6.04 20.55 -10.62
N THR A 458 -6.12 19.62 -9.68
CA THR A 458 -7.30 18.75 -9.55
C THR A 458 -8.57 19.51 -9.14
N VAL A 459 -8.41 20.62 -8.42
CA VAL A 459 -9.53 21.51 -8.07
C VAL A 459 -10.08 22.21 -9.32
N SER A 460 -9.19 22.64 -10.21
CA SER A 460 -9.58 23.26 -11.47
C SER A 460 -10.25 22.26 -12.43
N GLU A 461 -9.83 21.01 -12.41
CA GLU A 461 -10.47 19.92 -13.17
C GLU A 461 -11.90 19.65 -12.69
N LEU A 462 -12.12 19.67 -11.38
CA LEU A 462 -13.48 19.60 -10.83
C LEU A 462 -14.34 20.80 -11.27
N GLN A 463 -13.78 22.01 -11.25
CA GLN A 463 -14.48 23.20 -11.74
C GLN A 463 -14.85 23.04 -13.22
N SER A 464 -13.91 22.62 -14.05
CA SER A 464 -14.16 22.36 -15.48
C SER A 464 -15.24 21.30 -15.70
N ALA A 465 -15.26 20.24 -14.86
CA ALA A 465 -16.30 19.21 -14.93
C ALA A 465 -17.69 19.79 -14.58
N VAL A 466 -17.78 20.63 -13.56
CA VAL A 466 -19.04 21.31 -13.18
C VAL A 466 -19.54 22.22 -14.30
N GLU A 467 -18.65 22.97 -14.96
CA GLU A 467 -18.96 23.83 -16.09
C GLU A 467 -19.41 23.03 -17.32
N ARG A 468 -18.68 21.95 -17.67
CA ARG A 468 -19.01 21.05 -18.77
C ARG A 468 -20.40 20.43 -18.63
N GLU A 469 -20.76 20.03 -17.42
CA GLU A 469 -22.06 19.43 -17.12
C GLU A 469 -23.17 20.49 -16.85
N HIS A 470 -22.85 21.79 -16.99
CA HIS A 470 -23.76 22.90 -16.77
C HIS A 470 -24.45 22.89 -15.40
N LEU A 471 -23.72 22.48 -14.36
CA LEU A 471 -24.29 22.39 -13.02
C LEU A 471 -24.27 23.76 -12.31
N THR A 472 -25.34 24.02 -11.56
CA THR A 472 -25.39 25.18 -10.68
C THR A 472 -25.12 24.75 -9.25
N VAL A 473 -23.95 25.10 -8.70
CA VAL A 473 -23.50 24.70 -7.38
C VAL A 473 -23.45 25.92 -6.45
N ASP A 474 -24.15 25.85 -5.30
CA ASP A 474 -24.09 26.87 -4.25
C ASP A 474 -23.12 26.48 -3.15
N ARG A 475 -23.07 25.18 -2.78
CA ARG A 475 -22.23 24.62 -1.73
C ARG A 475 -21.63 23.30 -2.17
N PHE A 476 -20.48 22.98 -1.59
CA PHE A 476 -19.84 21.68 -1.80
C PHE A 476 -19.33 21.08 -0.49
N PHE A 477 -19.07 19.80 -0.51
CA PHE A 477 -18.31 19.04 0.48
C PHE A 477 -17.57 17.91 -0.22
N MET A 478 -16.52 17.40 0.39
CA MET A 478 -15.67 16.38 -0.22
C MET A 478 -15.14 15.40 0.82
N MET A 479 -14.28 14.47 0.40
CA MET A 479 -13.76 13.42 1.23
C MET A 479 -13.00 13.94 2.47
N HIS A 480 -12.26 15.04 2.33
CA HIS A 480 -11.43 15.60 3.39
C HIS A 480 -11.90 16.95 3.91
N ILE A 481 -12.90 17.54 3.28
CA ILE A 481 -13.43 18.85 3.66
C ILE A 481 -14.95 18.82 3.87
N GLY A 482 -15.41 19.49 4.92
CA GLY A 482 -16.82 19.66 5.21
C GLY A 482 -17.50 20.66 4.29
N PRO A 483 -18.80 21.00 4.57
CA PRO A 483 -19.58 21.87 3.69
C PRO A 483 -19.02 23.30 3.66
N ASN A 484 -18.76 23.79 2.45
CA ASN A 484 -18.25 25.13 2.16
C ASN A 484 -19.01 25.78 0.99
N PRO A 485 -18.99 27.11 0.85
CA PRO A 485 -19.49 27.81 -0.34
C PRO A 485 -18.68 27.42 -1.58
N TRP A 486 -19.34 27.24 -2.72
CA TRP A 486 -18.68 26.90 -3.99
C TRP A 486 -17.62 27.91 -4.42
N THR A 487 -17.74 29.19 -4.00
CA THR A 487 -16.75 30.23 -4.26
C THR A 487 -15.35 29.93 -3.75
N MET A 488 -15.21 28.98 -2.82
CA MET A 488 -13.90 28.51 -2.37
C MET A 488 -13.19 27.71 -3.47
N VAL A 489 -13.91 26.87 -4.20
CA VAL A 489 -13.39 26.09 -5.33
C VAL A 489 -12.99 27.01 -6.48
N THR A 490 -13.87 27.96 -6.87
CA THR A 490 -13.60 28.88 -8.00
C THR A 490 -12.38 29.76 -7.76
N LYS A 491 -12.18 30.27 -6.55
CA LYS A 491 -10.96 31.02 -6.19
C LYS A 491 -9.69 30.17 -6.29
N THR A 492 -9.73 28.94 -5.80
CA THR A 492 -8.58 28.04 -5.86
C THR A 492 -8.25 27.63 -7.28
N GLY A 493 -9.26 27.39 -8.13
CA GLY A 493 -9.08 27.09 -9.54
C GLY A 493 -8.46 28.25 -10.33
N GLU A 494 -8.84 29.50 -10.02
CA GLU A 494 -8.24 30.70 -10.61
C GLU A 494 -6.75 30.85 -10.25
N ASP A 495 -6.38 30.51 -9.01
CA ASP A 495 -4.98 30.55 -8.54
C ASP A 495 -4.10 29.46 -9.19
N ALA A 496 -4.68 28.37 -9.68
CA ALA A 496 -3.97 27.28 -10.37
C ALA A 496 -3.51 27.63 -11.80
N GLY A 497 -3.99 28.73 -12.37
CA GLY A 497 -3.62 29.23 -13.71
C GLY A 497 -4.68 28.98 -14.78
N PRO A 498 -4.49 29.56 -16.00
CA PRO A 498 -5.49 29.48 -17.05
C PRO A 498 -5.64 28.06 -17.58
N HIS A 499 -6.88 27.57 -17.59
CA HIS A 499 -7.22 26.33 -18.27
C HIS A 499 -6.98 26.47 -19.79
N VAL A 500 -6.28 25.52 -20.35
CA VAL A 500 -6.28 25.35 -21.80
C VAL A 500 -7.59 24.63 -22.13
N SER A 501 -8.64 25.40 -22.38
CA SER A 501 -9.86 24.84 -22.95
C SER A 501 -9.56 24.40 -24.39
N ASN A 502 -9.46 23.10 -24.60
CA ASN A 502 -9.51 22.51 -25.94
C ASN A 502 -10.93 22.39 -26.44
#